data_a401a5ef3776c026c1314f6771191bb3
#
_entry.id   a401a5ef3776c026c1314f6771191bb3
#
_cell.length_a   1.000
_cell.length_b   1.000
_cell.length_c   1.000
_cell.angle_alpha   90.00
_cell.angle_beta   90.00
_cell.angle_gamma   90.00
#
_symmetry.space_group_name_H-M   'P 1'
#
loop_
_entity.id
_entity.type
_entity.pdbx_description
1 polymer ?
#
loop_
_entity_poly.entity_id
_entity_poly.type
_entity_poly.pdbx_seq_one_letter_code
_entity_poly.pdbx_strand_id
1 'polypeptide(L)'
;MSVDYKTSFRGIYWFGETAFSGIGSWATINGLRWGNSFLSACLLYRRYDKKYISHYAAGFGEYSNTSNEEGVYFGTDISPLKNLKINLYYDWFRFFSPRYGATIPGSGWELLGQIGYRHGNWEHRFRLKREIHPEDTKEKISVQREKSEYRYQIGYRVTRQLELRTRFSLSHYHKEQIKEKGFLVYQDLIYATRN
;
A
#
# COMPACT_ATOMS: atom_id res chain seq x y z
N MET A 1 -6.47 -26.32 -3.81
CA MET A 1 -7.88 -26.23 -3.36
C MET A 1 -8.04 -24.98 -2.52
N SER A 2 -9.09 -24.17 -2.77
CA SER A 2 -9.38 -23.01 -1.93
C SER A 2 -10.84 -22.97 -1.53
N VAL A 3 -11.12 -22.27 -0.44
CA VAL A 3 -12.48 -21.96 0.04
C VAL A 3 -12.52 -20.44 0.24
N ASP A 4 -13.41 -19.80 -0.48
CA ASP A 4 -13.74 -18.39 -0.33
C ASP A 4 -15.08 -18.22 0.38
N TYR A 5 -15.24 -17.13 1.10
CA TYR A 5 -16.47 -16.80 1.81
C TYR A 5 -16.67 -15.31 1.89
N LYS A 6 -17.93 -14.91 1.89
CA LYS A 6 -18.35 -13.53 2.04
C LYS A 6 -19.73 -13.46 2.69
N THR A 7 -19.87 -12.57 3.63
CA THR A 7 -21.17 -12.28 4.27
C THR A 7 -21.25 -10.82 4.69
N SER A 8 -22.44 -10.32 4.90
CA SER A 8 -22.68 -8.97 5.40
C SER A 8 -23.68 -8.99 6.54
N PHE A 9 -23.36 -8.27 7.61
CA PHE A 9 -24.24 -8.13 8.76
C PHE A 9 -24.15 -6.70 9.33
N ARG A 10 -25.28 -6.02 9.45
CA ARG A 10 -25.41 -4.65 9.98
C ARG A 10 -24.41 -3.64 9.37
N GLY A 11 -24.20 -3.72 8.05
CA GLY A 11 -23.29 -2.82 7.34
C GLY A 11 -21.81 -3.19 7.42
N ILE A 12 -21.46 -4.25 8.12
CA ILE A 12 -20.11 -4.83 8.11
C ILE A 12 -20.09 -5.94 7.06
N TYR A 13 -19.15 -5.85 6.14
CA TYR A 13 -18.89 -6.86 5.14
C TYR A 13 -17.66 -7.67 5.53
N TRP A 14 -17.84 -8.96 5.78
CA TRP A 14 -16.77 -9.91 6.05
C TRP A 14 -16.50 -10.77 4.83
N PHE A 15 -15.26 -10.92 4.47
CA PHE A 15 -14.80 -11.70 3.35
C PHE A 15 -13.45 -12.36 3.64
N GLY A 16 -13.17 -13.44 2.95
CA GLY A 16 -11.88 -14.10 3.07
C GLY A 16 -11.75 -15.29 2.14
N GLU A 17 -10.53 -15.79 2.08
CA GLU A 17 -10.16 -17.01 1.37
C GLU A 17 -9.13 -17.76 2.18
N THR A 18 -9.26 -19.07 2.22
CA THR A 18 -8.23 -19.99 2.71
C THR A 18 -7.92 -21.02 1.66
N ALA A 19 -6.67 -21.10 1.23
CA ALA A 19 -6.18 -21.98 0.18
C ALA A 19 -5.17 -22.97 0.74
N PHE A 20 -5.19 -24.19 0.22
CA PHE A 20 -4.31 -25.30 0.57
C PHE A 20 -3.53 -25.73 -0.65
N SER A 21 -2.23 -25.94 -0.52
CA SER A 21 -1.40 -26.56 -1.55
C SER A 21 -1.34 -28.06 -1.39
N GLY A 22 -0.92 -28.76 -2.46
CA GLY A 22 -0.80 -30.23 -2.47
C GLY A 22 0.23 -30.80 -1.48
N ILE A 23 1.09 -29.95 -0.88
CA ILE A 23 2.09 -30.33 0.13
C ILE A 23 1.63 -30.06 1.56
N GLY A 24 0.34 -29.77 1.78
CA GLY A 24 -0.25 -29.51 3.11
C GLY A 24 0.03 -28.12 3.69
N SER A 25 0.65 -27.22 2.94
CA SER A 25 0.82 -25.82 3.32
C SER A 25 -0.43 -25.01 2.97
N TRP A 26 -0.66 -23.90 3.67
CA TRP A 26 -1.86 -23.10 3.51
C TRP A 26 -1.57 -21.61 3.46
N ALA A 27 -2.52 -20.87 2.93
CA ALA A 27 -2.54 -19.42 2.90
C ALA A 27 -3.95 -18.93 3.22
N THR A 28 -4.06 -17.88 4.02
CA THR A 28 -5.36 -17.28 4.32
C THR A 28 -5.28 -15.77 4.28
N ILE A 29 -6.38 -15.16 3.82
CA ILE A 29 -6.63 -13.75 3.88
C ILE A 29 -8.06 -13.52 4.37
N ASN A 30 -8.22 -12.62 5.33
CA ASN A 30 -9.50 -12.29 5.94
C ASN A 30 -9.66 -10.79 6.07
N GLY A 31 -10.79 -10.26 5.69
CA GLY A 31 -11.06 -8.84 5.72
C GLY A 31 -12.43 -8.49 6.31
N LEU A 32 -12.46 -7.38 7.01
CA LEU A 32 -13.65 -6.71 7.46
C LEU A 32 -13.71 -5.34 6.81
N ARG A 33 -14.80 -5.04 6.14
CA ARG A 33 -15.05 -3.72 5.58
C ARG A 33 -16.33 -3.14 6.14
N TRP A 34 -16.25 -1.87 6.54
CA TRP A 34 -17.40 -1.09 6.96
C TRP A 34 -17.33 0.28 6.30
N GLY A 35 -18.49 0.90 6.04
CA GLY A 35 -18.49 2.24 5.49
C GLY A 35 -19.87 2.84 5.28
N ASN A 36 -19.86 4.16 5.17
CA ASN A 36 -20.99 4.99 4.78
C ASN A 36 -20.53 6.02 3.73
N SER A 37 -21.35 7.02 3.43
CA SER A 37 -21.03 8.07 2.44
C SER A 37 -19.84 8.98 2.85
N PHE A 38 -19.52 9.04 4.13
CA PHE A 38 -18.49 9.92 4.69
C PHE A 38 -17.18 9.18 4.99
N LEU A 39 -17.26 7.94 5.46
CA LEU A 39 -16.12 7.16 5.95
C LEU A 39 -16.27 5.71 5.49
N SER A 40 -15.19 5.14 4.94
CA SER A 40 -15.05 3.70 4.82
C SER A 40 -13.76 3.22 5.47
N ALA A 41 -13.79 2.06 6.09
CA ALA A 41 -12.65 1.44 6.74
C ALA A 41 -12.57 -0.04 6.35
N CYS A 42 -11.33 -0.53 6.24
CA CYS A 42 -11.03 -1.92 5.97
C CYS A 42 -9.93 -2.39 6.92
N LEU A 43 -10.16 -3.51 7.57
CA LEU A 43 -9.17 -4.25 8.33
C LEU A 43 -8.95 -5.58 7.62
N LEU A 44 -7.69 -5.95 7.39
CA LEU A 44 -7.35 -7.18 6.69
C LEU A 44 -6.22 -7.88 7.42
N TYR A 45 -6.40 -9.17 7.67
CA TYR A 45 -5.38 -10.08 8.19
C TYR A 45 -4.98 -11.05 7.11
N ARG A 46 -3.67 -11.28 6.95
CA ARG A 46 -3.12 -12.27 6.03
C ARG A 46 -2.07 -13.13 6.70
N ARG A 47 -2.05 -14.42 6.33
CA ARG A 47 -1.00 -15.36 6.73
C ARG A 47 -0.76 -16.38 5.64
N TYR A 48 0.49 -16.48 5.21
CA TYR A 48 0.94 -17.35 4.15
C TYR A 48 2.05 -18.25 4.68
N ASP A 49 1.84 -19.53 4.63
CA ASP A 49 2.84 -20.51 5.05
C ASP A 49 4.13 -20.38 4.23
N LYS A 50 5.27 -20.73 4.83
CA LYS A 50 6.60 -20.68 4.18
C LYS A 50 6.68 -21.48 2.89
N LYS A 51 5.98 -22.62 2.86
CA LYS A 51 5.99 -23.57 1.74
C LYS A 51 4.77 -23.45 0.83
N TYR A 52 3.89 -22.48 1.07
CA TYR A 52 2.75 -22.27 0.19
C TYR A 52 3.21 -21.74 -1.17
N ILE A 53 2.69 -22.33 -2.23
CA ILE A 53 2.97 -21.93 -3.62
C ILE A 53 1.64 -21.61 -4.29
N SER A 54 1.50 -20.36 -4.74
CA SER A 54 0.42 -19.95 -5.63
C SER A 54 0.95 -19.94 -7.08
N HIS A 55 0.34 -20.74 -7.95
CA HIS A 55 0.78 -20.82 -9.34
C HIS A 55 0.14 -19.77 -10.25
N TYR A 56 -1.03 -19.26 -9.89
CA TYR A 56 -1.85 -18.44 -10.79
C TYR A 56 -2.26 -17.10 -10.24
N ALA A 57 -2.00 -16.83 -8.96
CA ALA A 57 -2.39 -15.58 -8.31
C ALA A 57 -1.32 -15.09 -7.35
N ALA A 58 -1.17 -13.78 -7.25
CA ALA A 58 -0.45 -13.12 -6.18
C ALA A 58 -1.47 -12.66 -5.13
N GLY A 59 -1.33 -13.12 -3.88
CA GLY A 59 -2.11 -12.62 -2.75
C GLY A 59 -1.68 -11.18 -2.38
N PHE A 60 -2.56 -10.49 -1.68
CA PHE A 60 -2.22 -9.18 -1.11
C PHE A 60 -1.08 -9.33 -0.09
N GLY A 61 0.05 -8.70 -0.31
CA GLY A 61 1.23 -8.79 0.55
C GLY A 61 2.38 -7.92 0.07
N GLU A 62 3.48 -7.96 0.83
CA GLU A 62 4.68 -7.18 0.56
C GLU A 62 5.53 -7.75 -0.59
N TYR A 63 5.36 -9.03 -0.87
CA TYR A 63 6.10 -9.73 -1.92
C TYR A 63 5.19 -10.21 -3.04
N SER A 64 5.80 -10.36 -4.21
CA SER A 64 5.14 -10.96 -5.38
C SER A 64 4.75 -12.43 -5.16
N ASN A 65 5.41 -13.13 -4.23
CA ASN A 65 5.11 -14.51 -3.89
C ASN A 65 4.19 -14.55 -2.67
N THR A 66 3.08 -15.27 -2.79
CA THR A 66 2.13 -15.52 -1.70
C THR A 66 2.69 -16.60 -0.76
N SER A 67 3.75 -16.29 -0.02
CA SER A 67 4.37 -17.24 0.91
C SER A 67 5.18 -16.51 1.99
N ASN A 68 5.42 -17.20 3.13
CA ASN A 68 6.35 -16.76 4.19
C ASN A 68 6.00 -15.39 4.79
N GLU A 69 4.73 -15.03 4.88
CA GLU A 69 4.34 -13.71 5.35
C GLU A 69 3.12 -13.78 6.27
N GLU A 70 3.11 -12.94 7.29
CA GLU A 70 1.94 -12.60 8.07
C GLU A 70 1.82 -11.08 8.17
N GLY A 71 0.62 -10.54 8.07
CA GLY A 71 0.43 -9.10 8.13
C GLY A 71 -0.97 -8.69 8.53
N VAL A 72 -1.05 -7.45 9.00
CA VAL A 72 -2.30 -6.76 9.33
C VAL A 72 -2.30 -5.42 8.62
N TYR A 73 -3.29 -5.24 7.77
CA TYR A 73 -3.53 -3.99 7.06
C TYR A 73 -4.77 -3.30 7.61
N PHE A 74 -4.65 -2.01 7.84
CA PHE A 74 -5.77 -1.12 8.13
C PHE A 74 -5.78 0.00 7.12
N GLY A 75 -6.90 0.21 6.45
CA GLY A 75 -7.09 1.31 5.50
C GLY A 75 -8.38 2.07 5.74
N THR A 76 -8.36 3.36 5.49
CA THR A 76 -9.56 4.21 5.60
C THR A 76 -9.60 5.29 4.52
N ASP A 77 -10.80 5.52 4.00
CA ASP A 77 -11.13 6.60 3.09
C ASP A 77 -12.15 7.52 3.77
N ILE A 78 -11.83 8.80 3.88
CA ILE A 78 -12.65 9.81 4.53
C ILE A 78 -12.97 10.89 3.50
N SER A 79 -14.27 11.22 3.34
CA SER A 79 -14.76 12.27 2.44
C SER A 79 -15.59 13.26 3.23
N PRO A 80 -14.98 14.12 4.08
CA PRO A 80 -15.69 15.03 4.97
C PRO A 80 -16.46 16.12 4.22
N LEU A 81 -16.01 16.43 3.01
CA LEU A 81 -16.63 17.37 2.09
C LEU A 81 -16.60 16.78 0.67
N LYS A 82 -17.49 17.23 -0.21
CA LYS A 82 -17.54 16.77 -1.62
C LYS A 82 -16.22 16.97 -2.39
N ASN A 83 -15.44 17.96 -1.97
CA ASN A 83 -14.18 18.37 -2.59
C ASN A 83 -12.94 17.99 -1.79
N LEU A 84 -13.07 17.33 -0.64
CA LEU A 84 -11.95 16.90 0.22
C LEU A 84 -12.00 15.38 0.39
N LYS A 85 -10.90 14.71 0.04
CA LYS A 85 -10.71 13.27 0.21
C LYS A 85 -9.42 13.01 0.98
N ILE A 86 -9.50 12.14 1.96
CA ILE A 86 -8.38 11.72 2.79
C ILE A 86 -8.31 10.20 2.72
N ASN A 87 -7.14 9.68 2.38
CA ASN A 87 -6.86 8.25 2.34
C ASN A 87 -5.71 7.98 3.30
N LEU A 88 -5.88 7.03 4.19
CA LEU A 88 -4.86 6.61 5.14
C LEU A 88 -4.77 5.09 5.11
N TYR A 89 -3.57 4.53 5.17
CA TYR A 89 -3.39 3.14 5.51
C TYR A 89 -2.15 2.92 6.35
N TYR A 90 -2.19 1.83 7.10
CA TYR A 90 -1.09 1.26 7.84
C TYR A 90 -1.05 -0.24 7.57
N ASP A 91 0.10 -0.77 7.16
CA ASP A 91 0.34 -2.18 6.93
C ASP A 91 1.52 -2.62 7.79
N TRP A 92 1.30 -3.56 8.68
CA TRP A 92 2.34 -4.23 9.44
C TRP A 92 2.50 -5.65 8.93
N PHE A 93 3.74 -6.10 8.79
CA PHE A 93 4.04 -7.43 8.30
C PHE A 93 5.27 -8.02 8.95
N ARG A 94 5.37 -9.36 8.92
CA ARG A 94 6.53 -10.11 9.33
C ARG A 94 6.76 -11.32 8.44
N PHE A 95 8.02 -11.74 8.36
CA PHE A 95 8.48 -12.91 7.64
C PHE A 95 9.02 -13.93 8.62
N PHE A 96 8.63 -15.21 8.47
CA PHE A 96 9.00 -16.28 9.38
C PHE A 96 10.34 -16.94 9.04
N SER A 97 10.84 -16.76 7.82
CA SER A 97 12.09 -17.33 7.34
C SER A 97 12.85 -16.35 6.46
N PRO A 98 14.17 -16.60 6.26
CA PRO A 98 14.99 -15.85 5.32
C PRO A 98 14.35 -15.70 3.94
N ARG A 99 14.68 -14.63 3.27
CA ARG A 99 14.22 -14.30 1.93
C ARG A 99 15.31 -13.62 1.14
N TYR A 100 15.11 -13.44 -0.16
CA TYR A 100 16.05 -12.67 -0.96
C TYR A 100 16.21 -11.25 -0.39
N GLY A 101 17.45 -10.85 -0.11
CA GLY A 101 17.77 -9.52 0.45
C GLY A 101 17.51 -9.35 1.95
N ALA A 102 17.10 -10.42 2.67
CA ALA A 102 16.99 -10.45 4.14
C ALA A 102 17.23 -11.86 4.66
N THR A 103 18.46 -12.15 5.08
CA THR A 103 18.93 -13.47 5.54
C THR A 103 18.41 -13.86 6.92
N ILE A 104 17.80 -12.94 7.66
CA ILE A 104 17.19 -13.18 8.97
C ILE A 104 15.70 -12.86 8.87
N PRO A 105 14.83 -13.67 9.51
CA PRO A 105 13.42 -13.32 9.69
C PRO A 105 13.27 -11.92 10.30
N GLY A 106 12.29 -11.16 9.84
CA GLY A 106 12.13 -9.79 10.30
C GLY A 106 10.72 -9.26 10.08
N SER A 107 10.45 -8.11 10.65
CA SER A 107 9.17 -7.40 10.49
C SER A 107 9.40 -5.99 9.96
N GLY A 108 8.38 -5.47 9.33
CA GLY A 108 8.35 -4.10 8.83
C GLY A 108 6.97 -3.50 8.91
N TRP A 109 6.84 -2.29 8.44
CA TRP A 109 5.55 -1.62 8.31
C TRP A 109 5.59 -0.54 7.23
N GLU A 110 4.44 -0.24 6.73
CA GLU A 110 4.20 0.82 5.76
C GLU A 110 3.06 1.71 6.22
N LEU A 111 3.24 3.02 6.14
CA LEU A 111 2.24 4.03 6.41
C LEU A 111 2.09 4.94 5.20
N LEU A 112 0.86 5.19 4.78
CA LEU A 112 0.55 6.18 3.77
C LEU A 112 -0.58 7.09 4.25
N GLY A 113 -0.38 8.39 4.05
CA GLY A 113 -1.42 9.41 4.17
C GLY A 113 -1.51 10.22 2.89
N GLN A 114 -2.71 10.40 2.38
CA GLN A 114 -2.94 11.24 1.20
C GLN A 114 -4.16 12.14 1.43
N ILE A 115 -4.01 13.41 1.08
CA ILE A 115 -5.09 14.41 1.13
C ILE A 115 -5.25 14.97 -0.28
N GLY A 116 -6.45 14.89 -0.83
CA GLY A 116 -6.84 15.49 -2.10
C GLY A 116 -7.91 16.56 -1.88
N TYR A 117 -7.64 17.77 -2.35
CA TYR A 117 -8.56 18.89 -2.25
C TYR A 117 -8.79 19.50 -3.63
N ARG A 118 -10.06 19.71 -4.00
CA ARG A 118 -10.46 20.34 -5.26
C ARG A 118 -11.21 21.64 -5.01
N HIS A 119 -10.76 22.71 -5.64
CA HIS A 119 -11.43 24.01 -5.60
C HIS A 119 -11.47 24.64 -7.00
N GLY A 120 -12.66 24.82 -7.55
CA GLY A 120 -12.83 25.28 -8.92
C GLY A 120 -12.09 24.41 -9.94
N ASN A 121 -11.17 25.01 -10.67
CA ASN A 121 -10.34 24.31 -11.65
C ASN A 121 -9.04 23.74 -11.06
N TRP A 122 -8.78 23.97 -9.78
CA TRP A 122 -7.59 23.51 -9.10
C TRP A 122 -7.80 22.17 -8.39
N GLU A 123 -6.82 21.30 -8.49
CA GLU A 123 -6.72 20.06 -7.71
C GLU A 123 -5.38 20.02 -7.00
N HIS A 124 -5.42 19.88 -5.70
CA HIS A 124 -4.26 19.74 -4.84
C HIS A 124 -4.22 18.33 -4.28
N ARG A 125 -3.06 17.67 -4.31
CA ARG A 125 -2.86 16.36 -3.72
C ARG A 125 -1.55 16.36 -2.97
N PHE A 126 -1.63 16.11 -1.68
CA PHE A 126 -0.48 15.86 -0.81
C PHE A 126 -0.46 14.40 -0.43
N ARG A 127 0.73 13.76 -0.49
CA ARG A 127 0.95 12.38 -0.10
C ARG A 127 2.22 12.27 0.71
N LEU A 128 2.12 11.54 1.82
CA LEU A 128 3.23 11.10 2.65
C LEU A 128 3.21 9.58 2.66
N LYS A 129 4.36 8.96 2.38
CA LYS A 129 4.56 7.53 2.54
C LYS A 129 5.82 7.31 3.39
N ARG A 130 5.74 6.43 4.37
CA ARG A 130 6.89 5.97 5.15
C ARG A 130 6.87 4.47 5.27
N GLU A 131 8.01 3.85 5.04
CA GLU A 131 8.16 2.40 5.09
C GLU A 131 9.43 2.02 5.83
N ILE A 132 9.33 0.94 6.62
CA ILE A 132 10.46 0.30 7.26
C ILE A 132 10.44 -1.17 6.88
N HIS A 133 11.53 -1.64 6.29
CA HIS A 133 11.70 -3.01 5.84
C HIS A 133 13.00 -3.60 6.38
N PRO A 134 13.02 -4.88 6.79
CA PRO A 134 14.27 -5.59 7.05
C PRO A 134 14.99 -5.85 5.74
N GLU A 135 16.27 -5.51 5.68
CA GLU A 135 17.12 -5.67 4.51
C GLU A 135 18.56 -5.96 4.94
N ASP A 136 19.28 -6.78 4.17
CA ASP A 136 20.67 -7.09 4.48
C ASP A 136 21.61 -5.99 4.02
N THR A 137 22.70 -5.81 4.75
CA THR A 137 23.86 -5.07 4.32
C THR A 137 24.67 -5.87 3.30
N LYS A 138 25.71 -5.27 2.73
CA LYS A 138 26.69 -5.98 1.88
C LYS A 138 27.37 -7.15 2.62
N GLU A 139 27.50 -7.05 3.93
CA GLU A 139 28.08 -8.06 4.83
C GLU A 139 27.04 -9.11 5.32
N LYS A 140 25.81 -9.09 4.77
CA LYS A 140 24.69 -9.97 5.14
C LYS A 140 24.23 -9.82 6.60
N ILE A 141 24.40 -8.63 7.17
CA ILE A 141 23.84 -8.27 8.48
C ILE A 141 22.47 -7.66 8.23
N SER A 142 21.43 -8.17 8.90
CA SER A 142 20.06 -7.63 8.75
C SER A 142 19.91 -6.32 9.51
N VAL A 143 19.46 -5.30 8.82
CA VAL A 143 19.22 -3.96 9.34
C VAL A 143 17.85 -3.45 8.90
N GLN A 144 17.37 -2.42 9.56
CA GLN A 144 16.14 -1.73 9.13
C GLN A 144 16.48 -0.70 8.04
N ARG A 145 15.84 -0.84 6.89
CA ARG A 145 15.84 0.15 5.84
C ARG A 145 14.60 1.04 6.02
N GLU A 146 14.82 2.32 6.19
CA GLU A 146 13.77 3.33 6.28
C GLU A 146 13.71 4.14 4.98
N LYS A 147 12.51 4.35 4.43
CA LYS A 147 12.28 5.25 3.32
C LYS A 147 11.05 6.11 3.59
N SER A 148 11.20 7.41 3.37
CA SER A 148 10.11 8.38 3.46
C SER A 148 9.97 9.12 2.14
N GLU A 149 8.74 9.28 1.67
CA GLU A 149 8.41 10.00 0.44
C GLU A 149 7.34 11.05 0.74
N TYR A 150 7.63 12.29 0.37
CA TYR A 150 6.71 13.41 0.40
C TYR A 150 6.43 13.83 -1.03
N ARG A 151 5.16 13.91 -1.39
CA ARG A 151 4.74 14.29 -2.74
C ARG A 151 3.66 15.35 -2.66
N TYR A 152 3.87 16.43 -3.38
CA TYR A 152 2.84 17.42 -3.61
C TYR A 152 2.56 17.51 -5.12
N GLN A 153 1.30 17.45 -5.49
CA GLN A 153 0.86 17.58 -6.87
C GLN A 153 -0.22 18.65 -6.95
N ILE A 154 -0.05 19.56 -7.88
CA ILE A 154 -1.03 20.57 -8.22
C ILE A 154 -1.46 20.37 -9.68
N GLY A 155 -2.76 20.31 -9.91
CA GLY A 155 -3.38 20.25 -11.23
C GLY A 155 -4.23 21.50 -11.46
N TYR A 156 -4.17 22.02 -12.68
CA TYR A 156 -5.02 23.11 -13.12
C TYR A 156 -5.71 22.76 -14.43
N ARG A 157 -7.02 22.76 -14.42
CA ARG A 157 -7.85 22.51 -15.60
C ARG A 157 -8.03 23.83 -16.37
N VAL A 158 -7.25 24.01 -17.43
CA VAL A 158 -7.28 25.19 -18.30
C VAL A 158 -8.59 25.22 -19.09
N THR A 159 -8.97 24.08 -19.68
CA THR A 159 -10.23 23.87 -20.41
C THR A 159 -10.81 22.51 -20.02
N ARG A 160 -11.98 22.15 -20.59
CA ARG A 160 -12.54 20.79 -20.40
C ARG A 160 -11.65 19.68 -20.98
N GLN A 161 -10.74 20.02 -21.91
CA GLN A 161 -9.86 19.09 -22.61
C GLN A 161 -8.40 19.20 -22.18
N LEU A 162 -7.99 20.33 -21.58
CA LEU A 162 -6.59 20.63 -21.27
C LEU A 162 -6.39 20.78 -19.77
N GLU A 163 -5.50 19.98 -19.22
CA GLU A 163 -5.07 20.01 -17.82
C GLU A 163 -3.54 20.13 -17.76
N LEU A 164 -3.06 21.06 -16.94
CA LEU A 164 -1.67 21.17 -16.52
C LEU A 164 -1.50 20.51 -15.16
N ARG A 165 -0.48 19.68 -14.99
CA ARG A 165 -0.20 19.01 -13.73
C ARG A 165 1.26 19.10 -13.40
N THR A 166 1.59 19.67 -12.24
CA THR A 166 2.96 19.74 -11.73
C THR A 166 3.09 18.89 -10.48
N ARG A 167 4.19 18.13 -10.36
CA ARG A 167 4.49 17.29 -9.21
C ARG A 167 5.86 17.61 -8.66
N PHE A 168 5.91 17.72 -7.34
CA PHE A 168 7.12 17.83 -6.53
C PHE A 168 7.22 16.58 -5.66
N SER A 169 8.34 15.90 -5.67
CA SER A 169 8.59 14.74 -4.82
C SER A 169 9.93 14.89 -4.13
N LEU A 170 9.93 14.58 -2.83
CA LEU A 170 11.13 14.53 -1.99
C LEU A 170 11.18 13.14 -1.37
N SER A 171 12.29 12.45 -1.53
CA SER A 171 12.52 11.14 -0.92
C SER A 171 13.71 11.18 0.02
N HIS A 172 13.57 10.51 1.16
CA HIS A 172 14.63 10.28 2.12
C HIS A 172 14.80 8.77 2.27
N TYR A 173 16.03 8.32 2.14
CA TYR A 173 16.44 6.94 2.35
C TYR A 173 17.47 6.87 3.46
N HIS A 174 17.29 5.91 4.36
CA HIS A 174 18.22 5.67 5.46
C HIS A 174 18.40 4.16 5.67
N LYS A 175 19.65 3.71 5.63
CA LYS A 175 20.04 2.33 5.92
C LYS A 175 21.42 2.38 6.57
N GLU A 176 21.51 2.03 7.85
CA GLU A 176 22.74 2.16 8.67
C GLU A 176 23.29 3.60 8.66
N GLN A 177 24.50 3.75 8.09
CA GLN A 177 25.16 5.06 7.96
C GLN A 177 24.83 5.76 6.64
N ILE A 178 24.20 5.05 5.69
CA ILE A 178 23.85 5.61 4.39
C ILE A 178 22.58 6.44 4.52
N LYS A 179 22.69 7.73 4.21
CA LYS A 179 21.57 8.66 4.16
C LYS A 179 21.54 9.33 2.80
N GLU A 180 20.49 9.10 2.06
CA GLU A 180 20.31 9.67 0.72
C GLU A 180 19.04 10.51 0.68
N LYS A 181 19.07 11.57 -0.15
CA LYS A 181 17.91 12.42 -0.43
C LYS A 181 17.74 12.54 -1.93
N GLY A 182 16.53 12.36 -2.39
CA GLY A 182 16.17 12.54 -3.80
C GLY A 182 15.13 13.65 -3.94
N PHE A 183 15.23 14.42 -5.00
CA PHE A 183 14.27 15.44 -5.37
C PHE A 183 13.86 15.26 -6.84
N LEU A 184 12.57 15.36 -7.12
CA LEU A 184 12.03 15.25 -8.48
C LEU A 184 10.95 16.31 -8.68
N VAL A 185 11.06 17.04 -9.79
CA VAL A 185 10.00 17.91 -10.30
C VAL A 185 9.70 17.53 -11.73
N TYR A 186 8.44 17.42 -12.07
CA TYR A 186 8.03 17.30 -13.46
C TYR A 186 6.67 17.94 -13.69
N GLN A 187 6.39 18.23 -14.94
CA GLN A 187 5.13 18.80 -15.40
C GLN A 187 4.57 17.99 -16.54
N ASP A 188 3.29 17.68 -16.44
CA ASP A 188 2.49 17.02 -17.48
C ASP A 188 1.53 18.02 -18.11
N LEU A 189 1.40 17.95 -19.43
CA LEU A 189 0.33 18.56 -20.20
C LEU A 189 -0.59 17.43 -20.67
N ILE A 190 -1.81 17.40 -20.16
CA ILE A 190 -2.78 16.33 -20.44
C ILE A 190 -3.85 16.92 -21.35
N TYR A 191 -3.96 16.36 -22.56
CA TYR A 191 -4.99 16.74 -23.52
C TYR A 191 -5.89 15.54 -23.84
N ALA A 192 -7.19 15.69 -23.57
CA ALA A 192 -8.20 14.68 -23.88
C ALA A 192 -8.94 15.07 -25.15
N THR A 193 -8.78 14.29 -26.23
CA THR A 193 -9.60 14.42 -27.44
C THR A 193 -11.03 13.98 -27.14
N ARG A 194 -12.02 14.72 -27.65
CA ARG A 194 -13.40 14.22 -27.70
C ARG A 194 -13.48 13.16 -28.80
N ASN A 195 -13.84 11.96 -28.41
CA ASN A 195 -14.49 11.03 -29.33
C ASN A 195 -15.96 11.38 -29.44
#